data_c8c6c5cff0f329598eeafa2775030e17
#
_entry.id   c8c6c5cff0f329598eeafa2775030e17
#
_cell.length_a   1.000
_cell.length_b   1.000
_cell.length_c   1.000
_cell.angle_alpha   90.00
_cell.angle_beta   90.00
_cell.angle_gamma   90.00
#
_symmetry.space_group_name_H-M   'P 1'
#
loop_
_entity.id
_entity.type
_entity.pdbx_description
1 polymer ?
#
loop_
_entity_poly.entity_id
_entity_poly.type
_entity_poly.pdbx_seq_one_letter_code
_entity_poly.pdbx_strand_id
1 'polypeptide(L)'
;IPPSTTFIIYGVLAQQSIGDLFVAGIIPGLPCALCFMAAVWLMVFLKPGLAPRLPKSPLHERMASLKTGLPIMGIFFLVIGGIYGGVFTATEGGGIGAFGTLLLALCMRRMNGKNFIATLHDSAKFISMCFTVLCGAIVLSYFMAMTRIPMVLANSIAALDVAPIGGH
;
A
#
# COMPACT_ATOMS: atom_id res chain seq x y z
N ILE A 1 1.62 1.41 -4.77
CA ILE A 1 0.29 1.77 -5.32
C ILE A 1 -0.66 2.00 -4.15
N PRO A 2 -1.34 3.16 -4.06
CA PRO A 2 -2.29 3.44 -3.00
C PRO A 2 -3.52 2.50 -3.02
N PRO A 3 -4.09 2.21 -1.84
CA PRO A 3 -3.64 2.52 -0.50
C PRO A 3 -2.41 1.71 -0.09
N SER A 4 -1.44 2.35 0.60
CA SER A 4 -0.17 1.71 0.96
C SER A 4 0.22 2.06 2.39
N THR A 5 0.59 1.04 3.18
CA THR A 5 1.09 1.22 4.54
C THR A 5 2.34 2.10 4.58
N THR A 6 3.19 2.01 3.57
CA THR A 6 4.40 2.84 3.46
C THR A 6 4.06 4.33 3.37
N PHE A 7 3.03 4.70 2.59
CA PHE A 7 2.57 6.10 2.52
C PHE A 7 1.95 6.58 3.82
N ILE A 8 1.26 5.70 4.55
CA ILE A 8 0.71 6.03 5.87
C ILE A 8 1.86 6.32 6.84
N ILE A 9 2.85 5.43 6.91
CA ILE A 9 4.03 5.60 7.78
C ILE A 9 4.79 6.89 7.42
N TYR A 10 5.03 7.11 6.13
CA TYR A 10 5.69 8.32 5.66
C TYR A 10 4.90 9.60 6.01
N GLY A 11 3.58 9.58 5.79
CA GLY A 11 2.71 10.71 6.11
C GLY A 11 2.76 11.09 7.60
N VAL A 12 2.77 10.08 8.47
CA VAL A 12 2.90 10.31 9.93
C VAL A 12 4.27 10.89 10.28
N LEU A 13 5.35 10.34 9.74
CA LEU A 13 6.72 10.81 10.03
C LEU A 13 7.00 12.21 9.46
N ALA A 14 6.53 12.47 8.23
CA ALA A 14 6.73 13.73 7.53
C ALA A 14 5.67 14.79 7.85
N GLN A 15 4.69 14.48 8.71
CA GLN A 15 3.55 15.35 9.06
C GLN A 15 2.79 15.83 7.81
N GLN A 16 2.61 14.94 6.83
CA GLN A 16 1.92 15.21 5.57
C GLN A 16 0.54 14.55 5.55
N SER A 17 -0.36 15.12 4.74
CA SER A 17 -1.68 14.53 4.51
C SER A 17 -1.55 13.16 3.82
N ILE A 18 -2.08 12.11 4.46
CA ILE A 18 -2.07 10.75 3.90
C ILE A 18 -2.96 10.68 2.65
N GLY A 19 -4.06 11.44 2.63
CA GLY A 19 -4.95 11.52 1.46
C GLY A 19 -4.22 12.07 0.23
N ASP A 20 -3.49 13.18 0.39
CA ASP A 20 -2.73 13.81 -0.70
C ASP A 20 -1.59 12.90 -1.19
N LEU A 21 -0.94 12.19 -0.26
CA LEU A 21 0.07 11.19 -0.61
C LEU A 21 -0.52 10.04 -1.42
N PHE A 22 -1.74 9.61 -1.13
CA PHE A 22 -2.42 8.59 -1.92
C PHE A 22 -2.74 9.09 -3.32
N VAL A 23 -3.23 10.32 -3.46
CA VAL A 23 -3.47 10.94 -4.78
C VAL A 23 -2.17 11.06 -5.57
N ALA A 24 -1.12 11.60 -4.95
CA ALA A 24 0.21 11.73 -5.58
C ALA A 24 0.79 10.38 -6.02
N GLY A 25 0.50 9.30 -5.29
CA GLY A 25 0.96 7.95 -5.60
C GLY A 25 0.28 7.30 -6.80
N ILE A 26 -0.82 7.83 -7.31
CA ILE A 26 -1.53 7.27 -8.48
C ILE A 26 -0.67 7.40 -9.74
N ILE A 27 -0.09 8.59 -9.96
CA ILE A 27 0.70 8.88 -11.17
C ILE A 27 1.89 7.93 -11.31
N PRO A 28 2.79 7.76 -10.30
CA PRO A 28 3.89 6.81 -10.40
C PRO A 28 3.43 5.35 -10.26
N GLY A 29 2.27 5.11 -9.65
CA GLY A 29 1.68 3.78 -9.49
C GLY A 29 1.26 3.14 -10.82
N LEU A 30 0.74 3.93 -11.76
CA LEU A 30 0.33 3.44 -13.07
C LEU A 30 1.49 2.87 -13.91
N PRO A 31 2.60 3.60 -14.14
CA PRO A 31 3.77 3.02 -14.82
C PRO A 31 4.32 1.79 -14.10
N CYS A 32 4.35 1.80 -12.76
CA CYS A 32 4.80 0.67 -11.98
C CYS A 32 3.93 -0.58 -12.23
N ALA A 33 2.60 -0.43 -12.25
CA ALA A 33 1.69 -1.52 -12.57
C ALA A 33 1.91 -2.04 -14.00
N LEU A 34 2.10 -1.16 -14.97
CA LEU A 34 2.39 -1.53 -16.36
C LEU A 34 3.71 -2.29 -16.47
N CYS A 35 4.76 -1.85 -15.76
CA CYS A 35 6.04 -2.56 -15.71
C CYS A 35 5.90 -3.96 -15.12
N PHE A 36 5.14 -4.13 -14.03
CA PHE A 36 4.87 -5.46 -13.49
C PHE A 36 4.09 -6.35 -14.45
N MET A 37 3.07 -5.81 -15.11
CA MET A 37 2.32 -6.55 -16.14
C MET A 37 3.23 -6.97 -17.30
N ALA A 38 4.07 -6.07 -17.79
CA ALA A 38 5.04 -6.35 -18.84
C ALA A 38 6.07 -7.41 -18.41
N ALA A 39 6.58 -7.32 -17.17
CA ALA A 39 7.52 -8.30 -16.63
C ALA A 39 6.91 -9.70 -16.52
N VAL A 40 5.68 -9.81 -16.00
CA VAL A 40 4.96 -11.09 -15.93
C VAL A 40 4.68 -11.63 -17.32
N TRP A 41 4.22 -10.79 -18.25
CA TRP A 41 3.97 -11.17 -19.64
C TRP A 41 5.26 -11.70 -20.31
N LEU A 42 6.37 -10.96 -20.16
CA LEU A 42 7.66 -11.36 -20.71
C LEU A 42 8.16 -12.68 -20.11
N MET A 43 8.00 -12.85 -18.79
CA MET A 43 8.41 -14.07 -18.09
C MET A 43 7.63 -15.29 -18.59
N VAL A 44 6.33 -15.17 -18.77
CA VAL A 44 5.47 -16.24 -19.31
C VAL A 44 5.77 -16.50 -20.79
N PHE A 45 6.06 -15.44 -21.55
CA PHE A 45 6.45 -15.57 -22.97
C PHE A 45 7.77 -16.35 -23.14
N LEU A 46 8.76 -16.04 -22.30
CA LEU A 46 10.08 -16.70 -22.34
C LEU A 46 10.04 -18.12 -21.76
N LYS A 47 9.15 -18.38 -20.79
CA LYS A 47 9.02 -19.69 -20.13
C LYS A 47 7.54 -20.10 -20.03
N PRO A 48 6.94 -20.62 -21.12
CA PRO A 48 5.52 -20.98 -21.13
C PRO A 48 5.10 -22.03 -20.09
N GLY A 49 6.04 -22.83 -19.59
CA GLY A 49 5.80 -23.81 -18.54
C GLY A 49 5.50 -23.24 -17.16
N LEU A 50 5.77 -21.93 -16.92
CA LEU A 50 5.47 -21.27 -15.65
C LEU A 50 3.97 -20.98 -15.47
N ALA A 51 3.22 -20.86 -16.56
CA ALA A 51 1.79 -20.59 -16.54
C ALA A 51 1.05 -21.64 -17.39
N PRO A 52 0.65 -22.77 -16.80
CA PRO A 52 -0.14 -23.75 -17.52
C PRO A 52 -1.46 -23.16 -17.97
N ARG A 53 -1.85 -23.41 -19.22
CA ARG A 53 -3.13 -22.93 -19.76
C ARG A 53 -4.28 -23.67 -19.08
N LEU A 54 -4.99 -22.97 -18.21
CA LEU A 54 -6.22 -23.49 -17.63
C LEU A 54 -7.36 -23.45 -18.67
N PRO A 55 -8.29 -24.41 -18.63
CA PRO A 55 -9.48 -24.37 -19.45
C PRO A 55 -10.28 -23.11 -19.17
N LYS A 56 -10.95 -22.57 -20.21
CA LYS A 56 -11.77 -21.36 -20.05
C LYS A 56 -12.94 -21.69 -19.13
N SER A 57 -13.01 -21.03 -17.97
CA SER A 57 -14.17 -21.14 -17.08
C SER A 57 -15.45 -20.68 -17.80
N PRO A 58 -16.56 -21.37 -17.66
CA PRO A 58 -17.84 -20.97 -18.22
C PRO A 58 -18.29 -19.60 -17.66
N LEU A 59 -19.08 -18.86 -18.43
CA LEU A 59 -19.56 -17.54 -18.05
C LEU A 59 -20.28 -17.51 -16.70
N HIS A 60 -21.03 -18.58 -16.38
CA HIS A 60 -21.74 -18.73 -15.11
C HIS A 60 -20.78 -18.70 -13.90
N GLU A 61 -19.64 -19.42 -13.96
CA GLU A 61 -18.63 -19.41 -12.89
C GLU A 61 -17.96 -18.05 -12.74
N ARG A 62 -17.72 -17.35 -13.86
CA ARG A 62 -17.18 -15.98 -13.84
C ARG A 62 -18.14 -15.00 -13.17
N MET A 63 -19.43 -15.10 -13.49
CA MET A 63 -20.47 -14.28 -12.88
C MET A 63 -20.63 -14.59 -11.38
N ALA A 64 -20.56 -15.87 -11.00
CA ALA A 64 -20.61 -16.28 -9.59
C ALA A 64 -19.40 -15.73 -8.79
N SER A 65 -18.19 -15.79 -9.36
CA SER A 65 -16.99 -15.23 -8.75
C SER A 65 -17.08 -13.70 -8.61
N LEU A 66 -17.64 -13.02 -9.62
CA LEU A 66 -17.85 -11.57 -9.58
C LEU A 66 -18.82 -11.18 -8.45
N LYS A 67 -19.95 -11.91 -8.30
CA LYS A 67 -20.91 -11.67 -7.20
C LYS A 67 -20.26 -11.80 -5.82
N THR A 68 -19.31 -12.71 -5.66
CA THR A 68 -18.58 -12.90 -4.40
C THR A 68 -17.54 -11.78 -4.15
N GLY A 69 -16.94 -11.24 -5.23
CA GLY A 69 -15.98 -10.13 -5.15
C GLY A 69 -16.62 -8.74 -5.00
N LEU A 70 -17.83 -8.57 -5.52
CA LEU A 70 -18.53 -7.27 -5.59
C LEU A 70 -18.68 -6.56 -4.22
N PRO A 71 -19.02 -7.24 -3.12
CA PRO A 71 -19.13 -6.61 -1.81
C PRO A 71 -17.78 -6.06 -1.30
N ILE A 72 -16.69 -6.77 -1.56
CA ILE A 72 -15.34 -6.34 -1.19
C ILE A 72 -14.94 -5.10 -2.00
N MET A 73 -15.21 -5.12 -3.31
CA MET A 73 -15.00 -3.97 -4.19
C MET A 73 -15.86 -2.78 -3.75
N GLY A 74 -17.09 -3.01 -3.28
CA GLY A 74 -17.97 -1.98 -2.73
C GLY A 74 -17.36 -1.29 -1.52
N ILE A 75 -16.84 -2.03 -0.55
CA ILE A 75 -16.14 -1.47 0.63
C ILE A 75 -14.90 -0.70 0.18
N PHE A 76 -14.12 -1.24 -0.76
CA PHE A 76 -12.92 -0.58 -1.29
C PHE A 76 -13.26 0.78 -1.90
N PHE A 77 -14.25 0.84 -2.80
CA PHE A 77 -14.66 2.10 -3.43
C PHE A 77 -15.31 3.07 -2.44
N LEU A 78 -16.03 2.58 -1.45
CA LEU A 78 -16.61 3.42 -0.39
C LEU A 78 -15.50 4.10 0.43
N VAL A 79 -14.49 3.34 0.85
CA VAL A 79 -13.39 3.88 1.67
C VAL A 79 -12.54 4.85 0.84
N ILE A 80 -12.08 4.42 -0.33
CA ILE A 80 -11.21 5.25 -1.19
C ILE A 80 -11.97 6.47 -1.71
N GLY A 81 -13.21 6.29 -2.16
CA GLY A 81 -14.06 7.38 -2.63
C GLY A 81 -14.38 8.39 -1.51
N GLY A 82 -14.60 7.92 -0.28
CA GLY A 82 -14.83 8.79 0.86
C GLY A 82 -13.60 9.57 1.30
N ILE A 83 -12.40 8.97 1.23
CA ILE A 83 -11.14 9.67 1.50
C ILE A 83 -10.88 10.72 0.42
N TYR A 84 -11.01 10.38 -0.85
CA TYR A 84 -10.76 11.33 -1.95
C TYR A 84 -11.84 12.40 -2.08
N GLY A 85 -13.09 12.06 -1.70
CA GLY A 85 -14.18 13.02 -1.62
C GLY A 85 -14.12 13.93 -0.40
N GLY A 86 -13.14 13.76 0.51
CA GLY A 86 -12.99 14.56 1.73
C GLY A 86 -14.05 14.27 2.80
N VAL A 87 -14.81 13.17 2.67
CA VAL A 87 -15.84 12.76 3.64
C VAL A 87 -15.21 12.13 4.88
N PHE A 88 -14.11 11.39 4.71
CA PHE A 88 -13.37 10.75 5.78
C PHE A 88 -11.89 11.13 5.73
N THR A 89 -11.28 11.18 6.89
CA THR A 89 -9.83 11.12 7.02
C THR A 89 -9.34 9.70 6.70
N ALA A 90 -8.05 9.53 6.38
CA ALA A 90 -7.48 8.20 6.12
C ALA A 90 -7.63 7.26 7.33
N THR A 91 -7.56 7.79 8.55
CA THR A 91 -7.75 7.02 9.80
C THR A 91 -9.19 6.54 9.95
N GLU A 92 -10.17 7.41 9.72
CA GLU A 92 -11.60 7.06 9.76
C GLU A 92 -11.93 6.05 8.66
N GLY A 93 -11.42 6.26 7.44
CA GLY A 93 -11.57 5.34 6.33
C GLY A 93 -11.01 3.95 6.64
N GLY A 94 -9.87 3.88 7.34
CA GLY A 94 -9.32 2.62 7.84
C GLY A 94 -10.25 1.90 8.81
N GLY A 95 -10.84 2.63 9.77
CA GLY A 95 -11.82 2.10 10.72
C GLY A 95 -13.09 1.60 10.03
N ILE A 96 -13.63 2.39 9.10
CA ILE A 96 -14.82 2.03 8.29
C ILE A 96 -14.54 0.79 7.45
N GLY A 97 -13.37 0.71 6.83
CA GLY A 97 -12.94 -0.44 6.04
C GLY A 97 -12.81 -1.72 6.88
N ALA A 98 -12.16 -1.62 8.04
CA ALA A 98 -12.01 -2.75 8.95
C ALA A 98 -13.36 -3.25 9.49
N PHE A 99 -14.24 -2.34 9.93
CA PHE A 99 -15.57 -2.68 10.41
C PHE A 99 -16.45 -3.24 9.29
N GLY A 100 -16.42 -2.62 8.11
CA GLY A 100 -17.18 -3.07 6.94
C GLY A 100 -16.77 -4.47 6.49
N THR A 101 -15.47 -4.76 6.45
CA THR A 101 -14.98 -6.12 6.10
C THR A 101 -15.34 -7.16 7.16
N LEU A 102 -15.30 -6.79 8.45
CA LEU A 102 -15.74 -7.66 9.53
C LEU A 102 -17.23 -7.98 9.40
N LEU A 103 -18.10 -6.98 9.21
CA LEU A 103 -19.53 -7.17 8.98
C LEU A 103 -19.78 -8.06 7.77
N LEU A 104 -19.09 -7.82 6.66
CA LEU A 104 -19.22 -8.65 5.46
C LEU A 104 -18.85 -10.11 5.73
N ALA A 105 -17.75 -10.36 6.44
CA ALA A 105 -17.31 -11.71 6.80
C ALA A 105 -18.31 -12.43 7.69
N LEU A 106 -18.97 -11.71 8.62
CA LEU A 106 -20.04 -12.24 9.47
C LEU A 106 -21.29 -12.54 8.64
N CYS A 107 -21.74 -11.62 7.78
CA CYS A 107 -22.90 -11.82 6.90
C CYS A 107 -22.71 -13.01 5.95
N MET A 108 -21.49 -13.19 5.43
CA MET A 108 -21.14 -14.33 4.58
C MET A 108 -20.92 -15.63 5.37
N ARG A 109 -21.07 -15.61 6.69
CA ARG A 109 -20.84 -16.75 7.60
C ARG A 109 -19.45 -17.38 7.44
N ARG A 110 -18.46 -16.59 7.03
CA ARG A 110 -17.06 -17.03 6.87
C ARG A 110 -16.20 -16.73 8.10
N MET A 111 -16.74 -16.01 9.09
CA MET A 111 -16.07 -15.70 10.35
C MET A 111 -16.60 -16.62 11.45
N ASN A 112 -15.68 -17.32 12.12
CA ASN A 112 -15.95 -18.02 13.37
C ASN A 112 -15.02 -17.49 14.47
N GLY A 113 -15.28 -17.85 15.74
CA GLY A 113 -14.49 -17.35 16.87
C GLY A 113 -12.99 -17.65 16.73
N LYS A 114 -12.62 -18.82 16.21
CA LYS A 114 -11.23 -19.22 16.00
C LYS A 114 -10.54 -18.35 14.94
N ASN A 115 -11.22 -18.11 13.81
CA ASN A 115 -10.71 -17.25 12.74
C ASN A 115 -10.62 -15.79 13.19
N PHE A 116 -11.58 -15.32 14.00
CA PHE A 116 -11.54 -13.96 14.54
C PHE A 116 -10.31 -13.73 15.44
N ILE A 117 -10.05 -14.66 16.37
CA ILE A 117 -8.86 -14.58 17.25
C ILE A 117 -7.57 -14.66 16.43
N ALA A 118 -7.50 -15.54 15.44
CA ALA A 118 -6.35 -15.61 14.54
C ALA A 118 -6.12 -14.29 13.80
N THR A 119 -7.17 -13.68 13.26
CA THR A 119 -7.09 -12.38 12.57
C THR A 119 -6.61 -11.27 13.51
N LEU A 120 -7.11 -11.25 14.77
CA LEU A 120 -6.65 -10.28 15.77
C LEU A 120 -5.16 -10.45 16.08
N HIS A 121 -4.72 -11.70 16.25
CA HIS A 121 -3.31 -12.01 16.51
C HIS A 121 -2.40 -11.56 15.36
N ASP A 122 -2.77 -11.88 14.12
CA ASP A 122 -2.03 -11.48 12.93
C ASP A 122 -2.00 -9.95 12.77
N SER A 123 -3.12 -9.28 13.03
CA SER A 123 -3.21 -7.81 13.03
C SER A 123 -2.30 -7.19 14.10
N ALA A 124 -2.33 -7.72 15.33
CA ALA A 124 -1.48 -7.24 16.42
C ALA A 124 0.02 -7.41 16.08
N LYS A 125 0.38 -8.55 15.50
CA LYS A 125 1.75 -8.82 15.03
C LYS A 125 2.20 -7.83 13.96
N PHE A 126 1.34 -7.58 12.96
CA PHE A 126 1.63 -6.62 11.90
C PHE A 126 1.78 -5.20 12.44
N ILE A 127 0.87 -4.76 13.32
CA ILE A 127 0.92 -3.45 13.97
C ILE A 127 2.21 -3.30 14.78
N SER A 128 2.58 -4.31 15.57
CA SER A 128 3.81 -4.30 16.36
C SER A 128 5.06 -4.15 15.48
N MET A 129 5.09 -4.83 14.34
CA MET A 129 6.17 -4.69 13.36
C MET A 129 6.24 -3.26 12.81
N CYS A 130 5.10 -2.67 12.43
CA CYS A 130 5.05 -1.29 11.94
C CYS A 130 5.54 -0.28 12.99
N PHE A 131 5.11 -0.43 14.24
CA PHE A 131 5.55 0.44 15.34
C PHE A 131 7.04 0.29 15.63
N THR A 132 7.59 -0.91 15.55
CA THR A 132 9.04 -1.15 15.73
C THR A 132 9.84 -0.40 14.66
N VAL A 133 9.40 -0.46 13.40
CA VAL A 133 10.03 0.28 12.29
C VAL A 133 9.91 1.79 12.51
N LEU A 134 8.74 2.29 12.93
CA LEU A 134 8.53 3.69 13.25
C LEU A 134 9.46 4.19 14.36
N CYS A 135 9.56 3.47 15.46
CA CYS A 135 10.46 3.81 16.56
C CYS A 135 11.92 3.87 16.07
N GLY A 136 12.37 2.88 15.32
CA GLY A 136 13.70 2.87 14.72
C GLY A 136 13.95 4.07 13.80
N ALA A 137 12.99 4.41 12.95
CA ALA A 137 13.09 5.56 12.05
C ALA A 137 13.16 6.90 12.80
N ILE A 138 12.38 7.06 13.87
CA ILE A 138 12.41 8.26 14.71
C ILE A 138 13.77 8.39 15.41
N VAL A 139 14.28 7.33 16.04
CA VAL A 139 15.58 7.34 16.69
C VAL A 139 16.69 7.67 15.69
N LEU A 140 16.67 7.07 14.50
CA LEU A 140 17.64 7.37 13.43
C LEU A 140 17.53 8.82 12.99
N SER A 141 16.33 9.37 12.83
CA SER A 141 16.11 10.77 12.45
C SER A 141 16.70 11.73 13.46
N TYR A 142 16.49 11.50 14.75
CA TYR A 142 17.11 12.30 15.81
C TYR A 142 18.63 12.17 15.82
N PHE A 143 19.15 10.97 15.65
CA PHE A 143 20.59 10.75 15.55
C PHE A 143 21.20 11.53 14.39
N MET A 144 20.61 11.46 13.20
CA MET A 144 21.06 12.19 12.00
C MET A 144 20.98 13.72 12.19
N ALA A 145 19.93 14.20 12.86
CA ALA A 145 19.78 15.62 13.16
C ALA A 145 20.86 16.12 14.13
N MET A 146 21.11 15.38 15.21
CA MET A 146 22.10 15.77 16.23
C MET A 146 23.56 15.69 15.72
N THR A 147 23.88 14.69 14.92
CA THR A 147 25.22 14.50 14.35
C THR A 147 25.51 15.41 13.16
N ARG A 148 24.49 16.08 12.61
CA ARG A 148 24.59 16.92 11.39
C ARG A 148 25.21 16.21 10.18
N ILE A 149 25.20 14.87 10.18
CA ILE A 149 25.75 14.05 9.08
C ILE A 149 25.22 14.49 7.72
N PRO A 150 23.91 14.73 7.50
CA PRO A 150 23.40 15.16 6.19
C PRO A 150 24.03 16.47 5.71
N MET A 151 24.26 17.42 6.63
CA MET A 151 24.83 18.73 6.32
C MET A 151 26.33 18.61 5.97
N VAL A 152 27.06 17.77 6.69
CA VAL A 152 28.48 17.49 6.42
C VAL A 152 28.65 16.81 5.06
N LEU A 153 27.80 15.82 4.76
CA LEU A 153 27.79 15.14 3.45
C LEU A 153 27.46 16.12 2.30
N ALA A 154 26.42 16.93 2.46
CA ALA A 154 26.04 17.93 1.46
C ALA A 154 27.18 18.91 1.16
N ASN A 155 27.82 19.43 2.20
CA ASN A 155 28.95 20.33 2.06
C ASN A 155 30.18 19.64 1.41
N SER A 156 30.42 18.39 1.76
CA SER A 156 31.53 17.60 1.15
C SER A 156 31.28 17.34 -0.34
N ILE A 157 30.04 17.07 -0.74
CA ILE A 157 29.65 16.88 -2.14
C ILE A 157 29.74 18.20 -2.91
N ALA A 158 29.29 19.31 -2.31
CA ALA A 158 29.40 20.64 -2.91
C ALA A 158 30.85 21.08 -3.09
N ALA A 159 31.74 20.66 -2.19
CA ALA A 159 33.19 20.96 -2.27
C ALA A 159 33.91 20.13 -3.34
N LEU A 160 33.32 19.04 -3.83
CA LEU A 160 33.88 18.22 -4.91
C LEU A 160 33.72 18.84 -6.31
N ASP A 161 33.17 20.06 -6.40
CA ASP A 161 33.01 20.84 -7.64
C ASP A 161 32.51 19.99 -8.82
N VAL A 162 31.46 19.20 -8.56
CA VAL A 162 30.80 18.47 -9.63
C VAL A 162 30.04 19.51 -10.45
N ALA A 163 30.66 19.91 -11.58
CA ALA A 163 30.08 20.85 -12.54
C ALA A 163 28.61 20.47 -12.81
N PRO A 164 27.67 21.43 -12.78
CA PRO A 164 26.26 21.12 -13.02
C PRO A 164 26.12 20.52 -14.41
N ILE A 165 25.75 19.26 -14.49
CA ILE A 165 25.33 18.60 -15.74
C ILE A 165 23.99 19.22 -16.12
N GLY A 166 24.05 20.32 -16.90
CA GLY A 166 22.81 20.96 -17.36
C GLY A 166 22.91 22.47 -17.54
N GLY A 167 23.91 22.91 -18.25
CA GLY A 167 23.93 24.27 -18.79
C GLY A 167 24.05 24.21 -20.31
N HIS A 168 22.92 24.12 -20.98
CA HIS A 168 22.64 24.74 -22.29
C HIS A 168 21.15 24.61 -22.57
#